data_0de2ca498bbd7dfb7a7a4f89c59c6da4
#
_entry.id   0de2ca498bbd7dfb7a7a4f89c59c6da4
#
_cell.length_a   1.000
_cell.length_b   1.000
_cell.length_c   1.000
_cell.angle_alpha   90.00
_cell.angle_beta   90.00
_cell.angle_gamma   90.00
#
_symmetry.space_group_name_H-M   'P 1'
#
loop_
_entity.id
_entity.type
_entity.pdbx_description
1 polymer ?
#
loop_
_entity_poly.entity_id
_entity_poly.type
_entity_poly.pdbx_seq_one_letter_code
_entity_poly.pdbx_strand_id
1 'polypeptide(L)' 'FDIIFLDPPFKEKNISDLLLKIFKSNILKNETILIIHRNSREKDLFPSNFKILEEKKYGFSKIIFGKF' A
#
# COMPACT_ATOMS: atom_id res chain seq x y z
N PHE A 1 8.08 13.90 -7.62
CA PHE A 1 8.20 12.52 -7.11
C PHE A 1 8.07 12.53 -5.60
N ASP A 2 7.08 11.82 -5.07
CA ASP A 2 6.82 11.74 -3.64
C ASP A 2 6.72 10.28 -3.20
N ILE A 3 7.04 10.04 -1.94
CA ILE A 3 6.94 8.72 -1.33
C ILE A 3 6.06 8.83 -0.10
N ILE A 4 5.05 7.96 -0.01
CA ILE A 4 4.20 7.85 1.16
C ILE A 4 4.41 6.47 1.77
N PHE A 5 4.83 6.44 3.02
CA PHE A 5 5.03 5.19 3.74
C PHE A 5 3.81 4.89 4.60
N LEU A 6 3.28 3.67 4.46
CA LEU A 6 2.12 3.20 5.22
C LEU A 6 2.52 1.98 6.04
N ASP A 7 2.29 2.06 7.35
CA ASP A 7 2.53 0.96 8.27
C ASP A 7 1.27 0.73 9.11
N PRO A 8 0.18 0.24 8.46
CA PRO A 8 -1.08 0.04 9.19
C PRO A 8 -0.93 -1.04 10.25
N PRO A 9 -1.68 -0.95 11.37
CA PRO A 9 -1.63 -1.99 12.39
C PRO A 9 -2.03 -3.35 11.80
N PHE A 10 -1.51 -4.42 12.38
CA PHE A 10 -1.82 -5.78 11.93
C PHE A 10 -3.32 -6.09 11.93
N LYS A 11 -4.08 -5.36 12.75
CA LYS A 11 -5.54 -5.52 12.82
C LYS A 11 -6.27 -4.86 11.65
N GLU A 12 -5.59 -4.01 10.90
CA GLU A 12 -6.21 -3.38 9.74
C GLU A 12 -6.35 -4.40 8.61
N LYS A 13 -7.56 -4.86 8.41
CA LYS A 13 -7.86 -5.90 7.42
C LYS A 13 -8.30 -5.34 6.08
N ASN A 14 -8.61 -4.05 6.03
CA ASN A 14 -9.18 -3.46 4.82
C ASN A 14 -8.23 -2.43 4.21
N ILE A 15 -7.12 -2.94 3.71
CA ILE A 15 -6.12 -2.12 3.05
C ILE A 15 -6.69 -1.41 1.81
N SER A 16 -7.63 -2.07 1.12
CA SER A 16 -8.27 -1.48 -0.05
C SER A 16 -8.99 -0.17 0.30
N ASP A 17 -9.74 -0.16 1.41
CA ASP A 17 -10.42 1.07 1.84
C ASP A 17 -9.45 2.17 2.22
N LEU A 18 -8.36 1.82 2.91
CA LEU A 18 -7.33 2.78 3.28
C LEU A 18 -6.71 3.41 2.02
N LEU A 19 -6.38 2.60 1.04
CA LEU A 19 -5.79 3.08 -0.21
C LEU A 19 -6.76 3.95 -1.00
N LEU A 20 -8.05 3.59 -1.02
CA LEU A 20 -9.05 4.41 -1.70
C LEU A 20 -9.24 5.76 -1.01
N LYS A 21 -9.18 5.80 0.32
CA LYS A 21 -9.23 7.07 1.05
C LYS A 21 -8.05 7.96 0.69
N ILE A 22 -6.87 7.39 0.60
CA ILE A 22 -5.67 8.12 0.19
C ILE A 22 -5.84 8.64 -1.23
N PHE A 23 -6.33 7.81 -2.13
CA PHE A 23 -6.56 8.19 -3.53
C PHE A 23 -7.51 9.38 -3.64
N LYS A 24 -8.58 9.40 -2.81
CA LYS A 24 -9.60 10.46 -2.84
C LYS A 24 -9.19 11.71 -2.08
N SER A 25 -8.11 11.68 -1.33
CA SER A 25 -7.73 12.78 -0.43
C SER A 25 -7.01 13.94 -1.13
N ASN A 26 -6.73 13.82 -2.41
CA ASN A 26 -6.00 14.82 -3.22
C ASN A 26 -4.56 15.07 -2.73
N ILE A 27 -4.01 14.20 -1.88
CA ILE A 27 -2.60 14.30 -1.49
C ILE A 27 -1.68 13.62 -2.48
N LEU A 28 -2.23 12.82 -3.38
CA LEU A 28 -1.45 12.13 -4.39
C LEU A 28 -1.15 13.08 -5.55
N LYS A 29 0.11 13.15 -5.90
CA LYS A 29 0.59 13.86 -7.07
C LYS A 29 1.00 12.83 -8.12
N ASN A 30 1.27 13.29 -9.33
CA ASN A 30 1.84 12.41 -10.34
C ASN A 30 3.14 11.81 -9.80
N GLU A 31 3.32 10.52 -10.01
CA GLU A 31 4.53 9.80 -9.62
C GLU A 31 4.72 9.66 -8.10
N THR A 32 3.62 9.56 -7.36
CA THR A 32 3.72 9.21 -5.93
C THR A 32 3.83 7.70 -5.79
N ILE A 33 4.84 7.25 -5.07
CA ILE A 33 5.04 5.84 -4.74
C ILE A 33 4.52 5.59 -3.33
N LEU A 34 3.70 4.58 -3.19
CA LEU A 34 3.22 4.13 -1.89
C LEU A 34 4.03 2.90 -1.47
N ILE A 35 4.58 2.96 -0.26
CA ILE A 35 5.33 1.85 0.32
C ILE A 35 4.52 1.34 1.50
N ILE A 36 4.08 0.09 1.42
CA ILE A 36 3.16 -0.49 2.40
C ILE A 36 3.84 -1.65 3.11
N HIS A 37 3.91 -1.55 4.44
CA HIS A 37 4.45 -2.63 5.27
C HIS A 37 3.29 -3.48 5.80
N ARG A 38 3.32 -4.78 5.53
CA ARG A 38 2.31 -5.73 5.98
C ARG A 38 2.95 -7.00 6.51
N ASN A 39 2.18 -7.79 7.26
CA ASN A 39 2.58 -9.14 7.61
C ASN A 39 2.62 -10.00 6.35
N SER A 40 3.65 -10.85 6.21
CA SER A 40 3.83 -11.65 5.01
C SER A 40 2.71 -12.66 4.77
N ARG A 41 1.96 -13.01 5.82
CA ARG A 41 0.84 -13.95 5.73
C ARG A 41 -0.48 -13.29 5.33
N GLU A 42 -0.55 -11.96 5.36
CA GLU A 42 -1.78 -11.27 5.00
C GLU A 42 -2.04 -11.37 3.50
N LYS A 43 -3.28 -11.67 3.17
CA LYS A 43 -3.74 -11.68 1.78
C LYS A 43 -4.60 -10.46 1.56
N ASP A 44 -3.94 -9.35 1.28
CA ASP A 44 -4.64 -8.08 1.08
C ASP A 44 -5.20 -7.99 -0.33
N LEU A 45 -6.39 -7.42 -0.44
CA LEU A 45 -6.97 -7.06 -1.72
C LEU A 45 -6.67 -5.59 -1.98
N PHE A 46 -6.29 -5.28 -3.21
CA PHE A 46 -5.97 -3.91 -3.61
C PHE A 46 -7.01 -3.39 -4.59
N PRO A 47 -7.25 -2.06 -4.58
CA PRO A 47 -8.13 -1.47 -5.60
C PRO A 47 -7.64 -1.77 -7.01
N SER A 48 -8.55 -1.89 -7.95
CA SER A 48 -8.20 -2.21 -9.33
C SER A 48 -7.33 -1.15 -9.99
N ASN A 49 -7.41 0.09 -9.52
CA ASN A 49 -6.60 1.19 -10.03
C ASN A 49 -5.24 1.33 -9.32
N PHE A 50 -4.95 0.47 -8.34
CA PHE A 50 -3.66 0.46 -7.67
C PHE A 50 -2.73 -0.53 -8.36
N LYS A 51 -1.58 -0.06 -8.80
CA LYS A 51 -0.62 -0.87 -9.52
C LYS A 51 0.55 -1.25 -8.61
N ILE A 52 0.74 -2.55 -8.39
CA ILE A 52 1.86 -3.06 -7.61
C ILE A 52 3.09 -3.11 -8.51
N LEU A 53 4.13 -2.39 -8.11
CA LEU A 53 5.39 -2.33 -8.84
C LEU A 53 6.36 -3.41 -8.39
N GLU A 54 6.42 -3.67 -7.09
CA GLU A 54 7.32 -4.66 -6.52
C GLU A 54 6.80 -5.09 -5.15
N GLU A 55 7.09 -6.34 -4.78
CA GLU A 55 6.81 -6.87 -3.46
C GLU A 55 8.03 -7.64 -2.96
N LYS A 56 8.49 -7.31 -1.76
CA LYS A 56 9.62 -8.00 -1.13
C LYS A 56 9.19 -8.60 0.19
N LYS A 57 9.59 -9.83 0.45
CA LYS A 57 9.27 -10.54 1.69
C LYS A 57 10.53 -10.72 2.53
N TYR A 58 10.40 -10.45 3.84
CA TYR A 58 11.48 -10.59 4.80
C TYR A 58 10.91 -11.26 6.05
N GLY A 59 11.11 -12.58 6.21
CA GLY A 59 10.57 -13.29 7.36
C GLY A 59 9.06 -13.14 7.45
N PHE A 60 8.57 -12.51 8.52
CA PHE A 60 7.14 -12.28 8.74
C PHE A 60 6.63 -10.97 8.15
N SER A 61 7.49 -10.20 7.51
CA SER A 61 7.13 -8.91 6.94
C SER A 61 7.17 -8.95 5.42
N LYS A 62 6.34 -8.12 4.81
CA LYS A 62 6.46 -7.86 3.38
C LYS A 62 6.32 -6.36 3.12
N ILE A 63 7.03 -5.89 2.12
CA ILE A 63 7.01 -4.50 1.68
C ILE A 63 6.44 -4.47 0.28
N ILE A 64 5.40 -3.70 0.08
CA ILE A 64 4.73 -3.56 -1.21
C ILE A 64 4.97 -2.16 -1.73
N PHE A 65 5.49 -2.06 -2.95
CA PHE A 65 5.69 -0.79 -3.64
C PHE A 65 4.64 -0.68 -4.73
N GLY A 66 3.89 0.40 -4.71
CA GLY A 66 2.84 0.56 -5.71
C GLY A 66 2.48 2.02 -5.95
N LYS A 67 1.59 2.22 -6.91
CA LYS A 67 1.09 3.55 -7.26
C LYS A 67 -0.31 3.46 -7.84
N PHE A 68 -1.02 4.56 -7.77
CA PHE A 68 -2.26 4.75 -8.51
C PHE A 68 -2.01 5.25 -9.92
#